data_25b70266e0578a74002000a674c00e29
#
_entry.id   25b70266e0578a74002000a674c00e29
#
_cell.length_a   1.000
_cell.length_b   1.000
_cell.length_c   1.000
_cell.angle_alpha   90.00
_cell.angle_beta   90.00
_cell.angle_gamma   90.00
#
_symmetry.space_group_name_H-M   'P 1'
#
loop_
_entity.id
_entity.type
_entity.pdbx_description
1 polymer ?
#
loop_
_entity_poly.entity_id
_entity_poly.type
_entity_poly.pdbx_seq_one_letter_code
_entity_poly.pdbx_strand_id
1 'polypeptide(L)'
;MTSTSIPQLLVAAGSSGSGKTTFTLGLLRALKRRGLAVQSFKCGPDYIDPKFHQLSSGRPSINLDLFMMSPEHVRAVYARHTQEADAVVLEGVMGLYDGYVRMHGSSAEVAKTVGIPTVLLVDARSSAYSVGALLYGFKHFRQDTEVVGVVFNRVASENHYRFLREAAEDAGVIPLGYIPKTKLLEVPSRHLGLSLRELQELDALPEDVAALIEKHVDVDRLLEACMRPRPAVPIEEAVPTSAPGRKIAVARDEAFNFIYEENIRALTAQGEVSFFSPLKDEALPECDLLYLPGGYPEFYLSELAAAERSRSSIAAYAAAGGRVLAECGGMMYLCRAIRDEEGKAYPMCGVLDQEATMEGMRLRLGYRKLRLGGREYRGHEFHYSSIVPQEVGEETVGEQLTARDEVAPTLLYRRGNVLAGYTHLYFAEQDPFALFS
;
A
#
# COMPACT_ATOMS: atom_id res chain seq x y z
N MET A 1 20.52 27.82 -5.32
CA MET A 1 19.25 27.90 -4.56
C MET A 1 19.45 27.09 -3.29
N THR A 2 19.39 27.71 -2.11
CA THR A 2 19.50 27.01 -0.83
C THR A 2 18.28 26.10 -0.70
N SER A 3 18.50 24.77 -0.67
CA SER A 3 17.45 23.80 -0.45
C SER A 3 16.75 24.11 0.89
N THR A 4 15.46 24.42 0.85
CA THR A 4 14.66 24.64 2.05
C THR A 4 14.53 23.32 2.78
N SER A 5 14.94 23.26 4.05
CA SER A 5 14.74 22.06 4.88
C SER A 5 13.30 21.97 5.33
N ILE A 6 12.75 20.75 5.37
CA ILE A 6 11.42 20.43 5.89
C ILE A 6 11.51 19.21 6.81
N PRO A 7 10.58 19.05 7.77
CA PRO A 7 10.50 17.84 8.57
C PRO A 7 10.15 16.63 7.69
N GLN A 8 10.95 15.58 7.80
CA GLN A 8 10.80 14.33 7.05
C GLN A 8 11.13 13.17 7.99
N LEU A 9 10.20 12.23 8.21
CA LEU A 9 10.40 11.16 9.17
C LEU A 9 9.76 9.85 8.73
N LEU A 10 10.39 8.76 9.17
CA LEU A 10 9.78 7.43 9.20
C LEU A 10 9.17 7.21 10.60
N VAL A 11 7.90 6.84 10.67
CA VAL A 11 7.25 6.26 11.86
C VAL A 11 7.40 4.74 11.78
N ALA A 12 8.18 4.15 12.68
CA ALA A 12 8.42 2.71 12.71
C ALA A 12 8.24 2.13 14.12
N ALA A 13 8.21 0.81 14.23
CA ALA A 13 8.10 0.11 15.50
C ALA A 13 8.91 -1.19 15.48
N GLY A 14 9.04 -1.85 16.62
CA GLY A 14 9.73 -3.13 16.71
C GLY A 14 8.93 -4.31 16.17
N SER A 15 7.60 -4.16 15.99
CA SER A 15 6.71 -5.23 15.52
C SER A 15 5.39 -4.68 14.97
N SER A 16 4.64 -5.56 14.31
CA SER A 16 3.23 -5.30 13.97
C SER A 16 2.38 -5.16 15.24
N GLY A 17 1.24 -4.45 15.15
CA GLY A 17 0.33 -4.25 16.27
C GLY A 17 0.78 -3.26 17.34
N SER A 18 1.93 -2.57 17.16
CA SER A 18 2.41 -1.54 18.08
C SER A 18 1.61 -0.23 18.04
N GLY A 19 0.72 -0.07 17.03
CA GLY A 19 -0.13 1.11 16.84
C GLY A 19 0.42 2.14 15.86
N LYS A 20 1.34 1.75 14.96
CA LYS A 20 1.92 2.65 13.94
C LYS A 20 0.84 3.39 13.15
N THR A 21 -0.08 2.66 12.54
CA THR A 21 -1.15 3.25 11.71
C THR A 21 -1.97 4.26 12.50
N THR A 22 -2.45 3.90 13.70
CA THR A 22 -3.21 4.82 14.55
C THR A 22 -2.41 6.09 14.85
N PHE A 23 -1.14 5.96 15.27
CA PHE A 23 -0.28 7.11 15.54
C PHE A 23 -0.04 7.96 14.29
N THR A 24 0.23 7.33 13.15
CA THR A 24 0.45 8.03 11.87
C THR A 24 -0.77 8.83 11.46
N LEU A 25 -1.97 8.26 11.56
CA LEU A 25 -3.22 8.96 11.25
C LEU A 25 -3.41 10.22 12.09
N GLY A 26 -3.20 10.10 13.40
CA GLY A 26 -3.28 11.23 14.31
C GLY A 26 -2.19 12.27 14.05
N LEU A 27 -0.96 11.86 13.75
CA LEU A 27 0.13 12.79 13.42
C LEU A 27 -0.16 13.54 12.13
N LEU A 28 -0.59 12.86 11.07
CA LEU A 28 -1.00 13.49 9.80
C LEU A 28 -2.11 14.53 10.03
N ARG A 29 -3.12 14.17 10.83
CA ARG A 29 -4.23 15.08 11.15
C ARG A 29 -3.77 16.25 12.02
N ALA A 30 -2.93 16.04 13.02
CA ALA A 30 -2.39 17.10 13.87
C ALA A 30 -1.55 18.09 13.06
N LEU A 31 -0.71 17.62 12.14
CA LEU A 31 0.08 18.49 11.26
C LEU A 31 -0.82 19.27 10.28
N LYS A 32 -1.84 18.62 9.70
CA LYS A 32 -2.84 19.31 8.86
C LYS A 32 -3.60 20.40 9.62
N ARG A 33 -3.98 20.16 10.89
CA ARG A 33 -4.63 21.17 11.77
C ARG A 33 -3.72 22.37 12.04
N ARG A 34 -2.40 22.18 12.02
CA ARG A 34 -1.40 23.27 12.11
C ARG A 34 -1.24 24.03 10.79
N GLY A 35 -2.00 23.70 9.75
CA GLY A 35 -1.98 24.36 8.44
C GLY A 35 -0.88 23.86 7.50
N LEU A 36 -0.19 22.74 7.84
CA LEU A 36 0.88 22.19 7.01
C LEU A 36 0.31 21.33 5.88
N ALA A 37 0.87 21.46 4.69
CA ALA A 37 0.67 20.53 3.58
C ALA A 37 1.51 19.28 3.85
N VAL A 38 0.89 18.19 4.32
CA VAL A 38 1.60 16.97 4.73
C VAL A 38 1.52 15.93 3.63
N GLN A 39 2.68 15.47 3.16
CA GLN A 39 2.75 14.30 2.27
C GLN A 39 2.99 13.05 3.08
N SER A 40 2.08 12.09 2.92
CA SER A 40 2.23 10.76 3.51
C SER A 40 2.76 9.75 2.50
N PHE A 41 3.57 8.81 3.00
CA PHE A 41 4.02 7.62 2.28
C PHE A 41 3.80 6.38 3.12
N LYS A 42 3.71 5.22 2.47
CA LYS A 42 3.62 3.91 3.12
C LYS A 42 4.72 2.99 2.63
N CYS A 43 5.49 2.40 3.53
CA CYS A 43 6.40 1.30 3.17
C CYS A 43 5.61 0.05 2.80
N GLY A 44 6.05 -0.60 1.72
CA GLY A 44 5.49 -1.88 1.31
C GLY A 44 4.21 -1.78 0.46
N PRO A 45 3.69 -2.94 0.04
CA PRO A 45 2.59 -3.06 -0.90
C PRO A 45 1.22 -3.02 -0.19
N ASP A 46 0.89 -1.92 0.44
CA ASP A 46 -0.34 -1.74 1.21
C ASP A 46 -1.34 -0.85 0.45
N TYR A 47 -2.58 -1.29 0.30
CA TYR A 47 -3.65 -0.51 -0.35
C TYR A 47 -4.65 0.09 0.62
N ILE A 48 -4.58 -0.29 1.90
CA ILE A 48 -5.56 0.09 2.93
C ILE A 48 -5.06 1.29 3.70
N ASP A 49 -3.87 1.20 4.32
CA ASP A 49 -3.29 2.31 5.09
C ASP A 49 -3.15 3.60 4.26
N PRO A 50 -2.77 3.58 2.96
CA PRO A 50 -2.75 4.78 2.12
C PRO A 50 -4.08 5.54 2.05
N LYS A 51 -5.23 4.85 2.07
CA LYS A 51 -6.56 5.49 2.05
C LYS A 51 -6.85 6.20 3.37
N PHE A 52 -6.48 5.59 4.50
CA PHE A 52 -6.58 6.24 5.81
C PHE A 52 -5.64 7.45 5.91
N HIS A 53 -4.41 7.33 5.39
CA HIS A 53 -3.49 8.46 5.32
C HIS A 53 -4.07 9.62 4.51
N GLN A 54 -4.69 9.33 3.36
CA GLN A 54 -5.36 10.32 2.53
C GLN A 54 -6.52 11.00 3.28
N LEU A 55 -7.34 10.23 3.99
CA LEU A 55 -8.41 10.78 4.84
C LEU A 55 -7.84 11.75 5.89
N SER A 56 -6.74 11.39 6.53
CA SER A 56 -6.12 12.18 7.60
C SER A 56 -5.39 13.42 7.08
N SER A 57 -4.59 13.29 6.03
CA SER A 57 -3.77 14.38 5.45
C SER A 57 -4.55 15.24 4.45
N GLY A 58 -5.52 14.66 3.73
CA GLY A 58 -6.22 15.26 2.60
C GLY A 58 -5.46 15.18 1.27
N ARG A 59 -4.33 14.44 1.22
CA ARG A 59 -3.51 14.21 0.02
C ARG A 59 -3.34 12.72 -0.21
N PRO A 60 -3.26 12.23 -1.47
CA PRO A 60 -2.96 10.84 -1.75
C PRO A 60 -1.69 10.38 -1.06
N SER A 61 -1.71 9.19 -0.47
CA SER A 61 -0.53 8.55 0.11
C SER A 61 0.12 7.64 -0.91
N ILE A 62 1.45 7.64 -0.95
CA ILE A 62 2.23 6.95 -1.99
C ILE A 62 2.99 5.78 -1.38
N ASN A 63 2.94 4.62 -2.04
CA ASN A 63 3.71 3.47 -1.62
C ASN A 63 5.18 3.60 -2.05
N LEU A 64 6.09 3.21 -1.15
CA LEU A 64 7.51 3.05 -1.42
C LEU A 64 7.94 1.63 -1.05
N ASP A 65 8.46 0.88 -2.01
CA ASP A 65 8.76 -0.53 -1.84
C ASP A 65 10.02 -0.95 -2.61
N LEU A 66 11.07 -1.38 -1.89
CA LEU A 66 12.35 -1.75 -2.48
C LEU A 66 12.40 -3.18 -3.08
N PHE A 67 11.31 -3.96 -2.97
CA PHE A 67 11.18 -5.17 -3.76
C PHE A 67 10.61 -4.89 -5.15
N MET A 68 9.56 -4.07 -5.21
CA MET A 68 8.85 -3.79 -6.46
C MET A 68 9.49 -2.69 -7.28
N MET A 69 10.17 -1.75 -6.63
CA MET A 69 10.78 -0.56 -7.22
C MET A 69 12.30 -0.62 -7.14
N SER A 70 12.99 -0.06 -8.12
CA SER A 70 14.44 0.20 -8.00
C SER A 70 14.69 1.27 -6.94
N PRO A 71 15.87 1.28 -6.28
CA PRO A 71 16.24 2.34 -5.34
C PRO A 71 16.22 3.74 -5.98
N GLU A 72 16.56 3.82 -7.26
CA GLU A 72 16.54 5.05 -8.07
C GLU A 72 15.11 5.56 -8.21
N HIS A 73 14.18 4.66 -8.53
CA HIS A 73 12.77 4.99 -8.68
C HIS A 73 12.12 5.38 -7.33
N VAL A 74 12.45 4.69 -6.24
CA VAL A 74 12.01 5.07 -4.89
C VAL A 74 12.44 6.50 -4.56
N ARG A 75 13.72 6.89 -4.85
CA ARG A 75 14.20 8.25 -4.63
C ARG A 75 13.47 9.26 -5.50
N ALA A 76 13.20 8.93 -6.75
CA ALA A 76 12.53 9.81 -7.71
C ALA A 76 11.05 10.03 -7.32
N VAL A 77 10.32 8.96 -6.98
CA VAL A 77 8.95 9.03 -6.48
C VAL A 77 8.87 9.86 -5.20
N TYR A 78 9.74 9.57 -4.23
CA TYR A 78 9.82 10.32 -2.97
C TYR A 78 10.08 11.81 -3.22
N ALA A 79 11.09 12.14 -4.00
CA ALA A 79 11.45 13.53 -4.31
C ALA A 79 10.31 14.27 -5.00
N ARG A 80 9.66 13.66 -5.98
CA ARG A 80 8.55 14.25 -6.74
C ARG A 80 7.39 14.65 -5.83
N HIS A 81 6.91 13.74 -5.01
CA HIS A 81 5.77 13.98 -4.13
C HIS A 81 6.08 14.89 -2.94
N THR A 82 7.37 15.07 -2.62
CA THR A 82 7.81 15.93 -1.51
C THR A 82 7.89 17.41 -1.90
N GLN A 83 7.86 17.77 -3.20
CA GLN A 83 8.11 19.15 -3.64
C GLN A 83 7.15 20.20 -3.07
N GLU A 84 5.88 19.85 -2.95
CA GLU A 84 4.82 20.75 -2.47
C GLU A 84 4.43 20.48 -1.00
N ALA A 85 5.23 19.70 -0.29
CA ALA A 85 4.93 19.36 1.10
C ALA A 85 5.68 20.29 2.07
N ASP A 86 5.02 20.66 3.17
CA ASP A 86 5.65 21.34 4.31
C ASP A 86 6.23 20.35 5.32
N ALA A 87 5.72 19.10 5.31
CA ALA A 87 6.20 18.00 6.13
C ALA A 87 5.96 16.66 5.43
N VAL A 88 6.79 15.65 5.73
CA VAL A 88 6.68 14.31 5.18
C VAL A 88 6.62 13.28 6.31
N VAL A 89 5.65 12.39 6.24
CA VAL A 89 5.51 11.26 7.15
C VAL A 89 5.44 9.96 6.35
N LEU A 90 6.45 9.11 6.50
CA LEU A 90 6.48 7.76 5.97
C LEU A 90 6.04 6.79 7.08
N GLU A 91 5.05 5.95 6.84
CA GLU A 91 4.69 4.86 7.75
C GLU A 91 5.41 3.57 7.36
N GLY A 92 6.09 2.96 8.34
CA GLY A 92 6.75 1.67 8.17
C GLY A 92 5.77 0.49 8.15
N VAL A 93 6.24 -0.63 7.62
CA VAL A 93 5.54 -1.93 7.62
C VAL A 93 6.26 -2.89 8.56
N MET A 94 5.52 -3.80 9.22
CA MET A 94 6.08 -4.80 10.16
C MET A 94 6.99 -4.16 11.22
N GLY A 95 8.09 -4.81 11.60
CA GLY A 95 9.15 -4.22 12.40
C GLY A 95 10.14 -3.42 11.57
N LEU A 96 10.84 -2.46 12.19
CA LEU A 96 11.76 -1.55 11.52
C LEU A 96 12.76 -2.25 10.58
N TYR A 97 13.28 -3.40 11.01
CA TYR A 97 14.31 -4.16 10.31
C TYR A 97 13.77 -5.40 9.56
N ASP A 98 12.45 -5.62 9.58
CA ASP A 98 11.83 -6.77 8.93
C ASP A 98 11.68 -6.50 7.42
N GLY A 99 12.33 -7.32 6.61
CA GLY A 99 12.26 -7.26 5.15
C GLY A 99 11.91 -8.63 4.54
N TYR A 100 11.85 -8.70 3.21
CA TYR A 100 11.55 -9.96 2.51
C TYR A 100 12.68 -10.99 2.60
N VAL A 101 13.93 -10.55 2.72
CA VAL A 101 15.10 -11.38 3.06
C VAL A 101 15.95 -10.60 4.07
N ARG A 102 15.94 -10.98 5.33
CA ARG A 102 16.57 -10.22 6.41
C ARG A 102 16.05 -8.78 6.39
N MET A 103 16.95 -7.79 6.22
CA MET A 103 16.60 -6.37 6.21
C MET A 103 16.27 -5.83 4.81
N HIS A 104 16.43 -6.62 3.74
CA HIS A 104 16.17 -6.15 2.38
C HIS A 104 14.67 -5.85 2.17
N GLY A 105 14.37 -4.63 1.73
CA GLY A 105 13.01 -4.12 1.59
C GLY A 105 12.35 -3.69 2.91
N SER A 106 13.11 -3.64 4.03
CA SER A 106 12.59 -3.18 5.31
C SER A 106 12.31 -1.68 5.32
N SER A 107 11.51 -1.24 6.29
CA SER A 107 11.26 0.19 6.53
C SER A 107 12.56 0.97 6.78
N ALA A 108 13.55 0.37 7.45
CA ALA A 108 14.86 0.96 7.66
C ALA A 108 15.63 1.17 6.36
N GLU A 109 15.58 0.20 5.43
CA GLU A 109 16.24 0.33 4.12
C GLU A 109 15.57 1.39 3.26
N VAL A 110 14.23 1.49 3.28
CA VAL A 110 13.51 2.58 2.59
C VAL A 110 13.91 3.94 3.15
N ALA A 111 13.89 4.13 4.49
CA ALA A 111 14.29 5.38 5.12
C ALA A 111 15.73 5.78 4.78
N LYS A 112 16.66 4.82 4.80
CA LYS A 112 18.05 5.02 4.36
C LYS A 112 18.12 5.46 2.89
N THR A 113 17.34 4.81 2.02
CA THR A 113 17.32 5.08 0.57
C THR A 113 16.90 6.52 0.27
N VAL A 114 15.91 7.04 1.03
CA VAL A 114 15.41 8.41 0.85
C VAL A 114 16.07 9.43 1.81
N GLY A 115 16.95 8.99 2.73
CA GLY A 115 17.75 9.86 3.59
C GLY A 115 16.99 10.51 4.74
N ILE A 116 16.04 9.82 5.36
CA ILE A 116 15.22 10.35 6.46
C ILE A 116 15.46 9.62 7.79
N PRO A 117 15.31 10.32 8.93
CA PRO A 117 15.42 9.71 10.24
C PRO A 117 14.17 8.92 10.64
N THR A 118 14.34 8.07 11.64
CA THR A 118 13.29 7.22 12.20
C THR A 118 12.87 7.72 13.57
N VAL A 119 11.57 7.84 13.79
CA VAL A 119 10.92 7.97 15.08
C VAL A 119 10.30 6.62 15.42
N LEU A 120 10.72 6.03 16.53
CA LEU A 120 10.19 4.75 16.99
C LEU A 120 8.88 4.95 17.76
N LEU A 121 7.88 4.15 17.44
CA LEU A 121 6.70 3.96 18.28
C LEU A 121 6.88 2.66 19.07
N VAL A 122 6.95 2.76 20.38
CA VAL A 122 7.19 1.62 21.28
C VAL A 122 5.95 1.33 22.11
N ASP A 123 5.42 0.12 22.01
CA ASP A 123 4.37 -0.36 22.91
C ASP A 123 4.94 -0.54 24.31
N ALA A 124 4.56 0.34 25.23
CA ALA A 124 5.08 0.39 26.59
C ALA A 124 4.27 -0.45 27.59
N ARG A 125 3.30 -1.26 27.15
CA ARG A 125 2.56 -2.14 28.04
C ARG A 125 3.52 -3.06 28.79
N SER A 126 3.38 -3.09 30.12
CA SER A 126 4.19 -3.95 31.00
C SER A 126 5.72 -3.75 30.88
N SER A 127 6.15 -2.57 30.43
CA SER A 127 7.56 -2.18 30.36
C SER A 127 7.80 -0.91 31.16
N ALA A 128 8.99 -0.77 31.72
CA ALA A 128 9.45 0.42 32.43
C ALA A 128 10.88 0.75 31.98
N TYR A 129 11.83 0.96 32.90
CA TYR A 129 13.20 1.33 32.55
C TYR A 129 13.92 0.34 31.62
N SER A 130 13.57 -0.97 31.64
CA SER A 130 14.15 -1.98 30.74
C SER A 130 13.93 -1.68 29.24
N VAL A 131 13.01 -0.77 28.89
CA VAL A 131 12.82 -0.32 27.52
C VAL A 131 14.06 0.34 26.94
N GLY A 132 14.95 0.88 27.80
CA GLY A 132 16.24 1.44 27.38
C GLY A 132 17.11 0.45 26.62
N ALA A 133 17.14 -0.82 27.03
CA ALA A 133 17.86 -1.87 26.32
C ALA A 133 17.29 -2.12 24.91
N LEU A 134 15.95 -2.06 24.76
CA LEU A 134 15.28 -2.15 23.47
C LEU A 134 15.66 -0.96 22.57
N LEU A 135 15.58 0.26 23.09
CA LEU A 135 15.92 1.49 22.37
C LEU A 135 17.38 1.51 21.94
N TYR A 136 18.27 1.14 22.87
CA TYR A 136 19.69 1.01 22.56
C TYR A 136 19.94 0.01 21.45
N GLY A 137 19.25 -1.15 21.48
CA GLY A 137 19.31 -2.15 20.43
C GLY A 137 18.89 -1.58 19.08
N PHE A 138 17.73 -0.94 18.99
CA PHE A 138 17.26 -0.34 17.73
C PHE A 138 18.19 0.75 17.21
N LYS A 139 18.75 1.56 18.08
CA LYS A 139 19.66 2.65 17.69
C LYS A 139 21.01 2.14 17.19
N HIS A 140 21.53 1.07 17.78
CA HIS A 140 22.91 0.62 17.53
C HIS A 140 23.02 -0.68 16.72
N PHE A 141 21.92 -1.41 16.51
CA PHE A 141 21.92 -2.64 15.70
C PHE A 141 22.41 -2.40 14.27
N ARG A 142 22.08 -1.22 13.70
CA ARG A 142 22.52 -0.81 12.38
C ARG A 142 23.01 0.63 12.42
N GLN A 143 24.27 0.82 12.04
CA GLN A 143 24.88 2.17 12.02
C GLN A 143 24.35 3.06 10.88
N ASP A 144 23.76 2.45 9.86
CA ASP A 144 23.19 3.11 8.67
C ASP A 144 21.69 3.43 8.81
N THR A 145 21.12 3.24 10.02
CA THR A 145 19.74 3.60 10.35
C THR A 145 19.77 4.67 11.46
N GLU A 146 19.21 5.83 11.18
CA GLU A 146 19.19 6.94 12.13
C GLU A 146 17.91 6.92 12.97
N VAL A 147 17.99 6.44 14.21
CA VAL A 147 16.89 6.50 15.18
C VAL A 147 17.07 7.74 16.04
N VAL A 148 16.23 8.77 15.82
CA VAL A 148 16.37 10.07 16.48
C VAL A 148 15.50 10.21 17.72
N GLY A 149 14.31 9.62 17.73
CA GLY A 149 13.35 9.81 18.81
C GLY A 149 12.44 8.63 19.03
N VAL A 150 11.71 8.66 20.14
CA VAL A 150 10.72 7.65 20.53
C VAL A 150 9.45 8.30 21.06
N VAL A 151 8.31 7.74 20.64
CA VAL A 151 7.00 7.96 21.24
C VAL A 151 6.55 6.65 21.87
N PHE A 152 6.13 6.70 23.15
CA PHE A 152 5.65 5.52 23.85
C PHE A 152 4.13 5.38 23.70
N ASN A 153 3.66 4.23 23.25
CA ASN A 153 2.24 3.95 23.10
C ASN A 153 1.70 3.15 24.29
N ARG A 154 0.42 3.32 24.60
CA ARG A 154 -0.31 2.60 25.65
C ARG A 154 0.28 2.81 27.06
N VAL A 155 0.73 4.01 27.33
CA VAL A 155 1.29 4.39 28.64
C VAL A 155 0.19 4.47 29.68
N ALA A 156 0.42 3.85 30.84
CA ALA A 156 -0.60 3.72 31.88
C ALA A 156 -0.82 5.00 32.70
N SER A 157 0.24 5.81 32.93
CA SER A 157 0.21 7.03 33.75
C SER A 157 1.40 7.93 33.49
N GLU A 158 1.35 9.16 33.97
CA GLU A 158 2.47 10.10 33.96
C GLU A 158 3.70 9.56 34.70
N ASN A 159 3.49 8.88 35.83
CA ASN A 159 4.58 8.26 36.57
C ASN A 159 5.25 7.13 35.78
N HIS A 160 4.43 6.35 35.01
CA HIS A 160 4.97 5.35 34.11
C HIS A 160 5.82 6.01 33.00
N TYR A 161 5.33 7.10 32.41
CA TYR A 161 6.07 7.84 31.37
C TYR A 161 7.41 8.37 31.88
N ARG A 162 7.51 8.77 33.14
CA ARG A 162 8.76 9.25 33.70
C ARG A 162 9.88 8.21 33.63
N PHE A 163 9.61 6.94 34.00
CA PHE A 163 10.59 5.85 33.87
C PHE A 163 10.98 5.57 32.42
N LEU A 164 10.00 5.65 31.48
CA LEU A 164 10.26 5.45 30.07
C LEU A 164 11.10 6.57 29.48
N ARG A 165 10.88 7.81 29.93
CA ARG A 165 11.65 8.97 29.51
C ARG A 165 13.11 8.87 29.95
N GLU A 166 13.36 8.57 31.21
CA GLU A 166 14.71 8.35 31.76
C GLU A 166 15.44 7.25 30.97
N ALA A 167 14.78 6.14 30.67
CA ALA A 167 15.36 5.06 29.89
C ALA A 167 15.70 5.47 28.45
N ALA A 168 14.87 6.34 27.81
CA ALA A 168 15.15 6.84 26.49
C ALA A 168 16.35 7.80 26.48
N GLU A 169 16.42 8.69 27.48
CA GLU A 169 17.55 9.63 27.66
C GLU A 169 18.87 8.87 27.82
N ASP A 170 18.90 7.83 28.68
CA ASP A 170 20.08 6.98 28.89
C ASP A 170 20.46 6.16 27.65
N ALA A 171 19.49 5.76 26.85
CA ALA A 171 19.74 5.12 25.54
C ALA A 171 20.18 6.11 24.45
N GLY A 172 20.18 7.41 24.75
CA GLY A 172 20.53 8.49 23.84
C GLY A 172 19.49 8.69 22.73
N VAL A 173 18.22 8.34 22.97
CA VAL A 173 17.08 8.54 22.06
C VAL A 173 16.19 9.64 22.61
N ILE A 174 15.79 10.60 21.79
CA ILE A 174 14.96 11.73 22.22
C ILE A 174 13.57 11.22 22.65
N PRO A 175 13.15 11.38 23.93
CA PRO A 175 11.79 11.10 24.34
C PRO A 175 10.86 12.21 23.81
N LEU A 176 10.00 11.87 22.87
CA LEU A 176 9.10 12.82 22.20
C LEU A 176 7.71 12.88 22.84
N GLY A 177 7.42 11.98 23.76
CA GLY A 177 6.14 11.94 24.45
C GLY A 177 5.51 10.54 24.43
N TYR A 178 4.20 10.50 24.68
CA TYR A 178 3.48 9.24 24.79
C TYR A 178 2.02 9.35 24.36
N ILE A 179 1.43 8.22 24.04
CA ILE A 179 -0.02 8.04 23.85
C ILE A 179 -0.54 7.25 25.06
N PRO A 180 -1.53 7.77 25.80
CA PRO A 180 -2.08 7.08 26.95
C PRO A 180 -2.85 5.82 26.53
N LYS A 181 -2.92 4.84 27.42
CA LYS A 181 -3.78 3.67 27.24
C LYS A 181 -5.25 4.12 27.25
N THR A 182 -5.93 3.97 26.14
CA THR A 182 -7.36 4.35 25.99
C THR A 182 -8.07 3.38 25.09
N LYS A 183 -9.38 3.17 25.36
CA LYS A 183 -10.26 2.35 24.49
C LYS A 183 -10.60 3.05 23.17
N LEU A 184 -10.46 4.38 23.09
CA LEU A 184 -10.75 5.17 21.89
C LEU A 184 -9.84 4.80 20.70
N LEU A 185 -8.70 4.17 20.95
CA LEU A 185 -7.70 3.86 19.93
C LEU A 185 -7.70 2.38 19.52
N GLU A 186 -8.66 1.60 19.97
CA GLU A 186 -8.83 0.22 19.54
C GLU A 186 -9.49 0.20 18.15
N VAL A 187 -8.68 0.30 17.09
CA VAL A 187 -9.15 -0.01 15.75
C VAL A 187 -9.53 -1.48 15.73
N PRO A 188 -10.76 -1.83 15.34
CA PRO A 188 -11.13 -3.24 15.22
C PRO A 188 -10.16 -3.95 14.29
N SER A 189 -9.40 -4.93 14.80
CA SER A 189 -8.59 -5.79 13.96
C SER A 189 -9.54 -6.71 13.19
N ARG A 190 -9.77 -6.41 11.92
CA ARG A 190 -10.55 -7.28 11.03
C ARG A 190 -9.61 -8.00 10.08
N HIS A 191 -9.83 -9.29 9.92
CA HIS A 191 -9.05 -10.15 9.03
C HIS A 191 -9.28 -9.85 7.54
N LEU A 192 -10.41 -9.22 7.22
CA LEU A 192 -10.78 -8.72 5.90
C LEU A 192 -10.76 -7.20 5.97
N GLY A 193 -10.04 -6.53 5.09
CA GLY A 193 -9.85 -5.07 5.07
C GLY A 193 -11.15 -4.28 5.27
N LEU A 194 -11.01 -3.05 5.70
CA LEU A 194 -12.15 -2.15 5.88
C LEU A 194 -12.69 -1.74 4.51
N SER A 195 -14.00 -1.84 4.32
CA SER A 195 -14.67 -1.25 3.16
C SER A 195 -14.52 0.28 3.18
N LEU A 196 -14.59 0.93 2.03
CA LEU A 196 -14.57 2.39 1.96
C LEU A 196 -15.72 3.04 2.77
N ARG A 197 -16.83 2.32 2.97
CA ARG A 197 -17.96 2.76 3.78
C ARG A 197 -17.60 2.77 5.28
N GLU A 198 -16.90 1.76 5.76
CA GLU A 198 -16.40 1.71 7.14
C GLU A 198 -15.28 2.74 7.37
N LEU A 199 -14.53 3.12 6.32
CA LEU A 199 -13.57 4.23 6.38
C LEU A 199 -14.23 5.56 6.73
N GLN A 200 -15.42 5.86 6.17
CA GLN A 200 -16.16 7.09 6.46
C GLN A 200 -16.71 7.11 7.91
N GLU A 201 -17.06 5.95 8.45
CA GLU A 201 -17.49 5.83 9.85
C GLU A 201 -16.34 6.05 10.85
N LEU A 202 -15.08 5.89 10.41
CA LEU A 202 -13.88 6.12 11.22
C LEU A 202 -13.32 7.56 11.11
N ASP A 203 -14.02 8.50 10.50
CA ASP A 203 -13.53 9.88 10.30
C ASP A 203 -13.24 10.61 11.63
N ALA A 204 -13.87 10.22 12.72
CA ALA A 204 -13.59 10.74 14.06
C ALA A 204 -12.25 10.27 14.65
N LEU A 205 -11.77 9.07 14.29
CA LEU A 205 -10.55 8.49 14.88
C LEU A 205 -9.31 9.35 14.66
N PRO A 206 -8.99 9.85 13.45
CA PRO A 206 -7.85 10.74 13.26
C PRO A 206 -7.92 12.02 14.11
N GLU A 207 -9.11 12.57 14.33
CA GLU A 207 -9.30 13.78 15.18
C GLU A 207 -9.02 13.47 16.65
N ASP A 208 -9.55 12.38 17.16
CA ASP A 208 -9.34 11.96 18.56
C ASP A 208 -7.86 11.67 18.84
N VAL A 209 -7.20 10.97 17.91
CA VAL A 209 -5.75 10.68 18.03
C VAL A 209 -4.93 11.96 17.90
N ALA A 210 -5.29 12.86 16.99
CA ALA A 210 -4.61 14.15 16.84
C ALA A 210 -4.66 14.97 18.14
N ALA A 211 -5.82 15.01 18.80
CA ALA A 211 -5.97 15.70 20.07
C ALA A 211 -5.09 15.09 21.18
N LEU A 212 -4.93 13.75 21.19
CA LEU A 212 -4.02 13.08 22.14
C LEU A 212 -2.56 13.37 21.81
N ILE A 213 -2.19 13.40 20.54
CA ILE A 213 -0.82 13.75 20.11
C ILE A 213 -0.50 15.18 20.50
N GLU A 214 -1.36 16.16 20.19
CA GLU A 214 -1.15 17.56 20.53
C GLU A 214 -1.00 17.79 22.04
N LYS A 215 -1.64 16.96 22.86
CA LYS A 215 -1.61 17.04 24.32
C LYS A 215 -0.39 16.37 24.95
N HIS A 216 0.08 15.25 24.40
CA HIS A 216 1.04 14.36 25.07
C HIS A 216 2.34 14.14 24.30
N VAL A 217 2.45 14.61 23.07
CA VAL A 217 3.66 14.51 22.23
C VAL A 217 4.19 15.90 21.95
N ASP A 218 5.49 16.09 22.16
CA ASP A 218 6.18 17.32 21.77
C ASP A 218 6.39 17.32 20.24
N VAL A 219 5.34 17.76 19.53
CA VAL A 219 5.32 17.77 18.06
C VAL A 219 6.36 18.74 17.50
N ASP A 220 6.63 19.85 18.19
CA ASP A 220 7.61 20.83 17.70
C ASP A 220 9.03 20.26 17.76
N ARG A 221 9.38 19.61 18.87
CA ARG A 221 10.65 18.89 19.01
C ARG A 221 10.77 17.71 18.04
N LEU A 222 9.66 17.01 17.77
CA LEU A 222 9.62 15.94 16.76
C LEU A 222 9.96 16.49 15.37
N LEU A 223 9.33 17.59 14.96
CA LEU A 223 9.57 18.22 13.68
C LEU A 223 11.00 18.74 13.57
N GLU A 224 11.53 19.39 14.63
CA GLU A 224 12.90 19.90 14.69
C GLU A 224 13.93 18.78 14.53
N ALA A 225 13.78 17.66 15.26
CA ALA A 225 14.69 16.50 15.18
C ALA A 225 14.69 15.83 13.77
N CYS A 226 13.62 16.04 13.02
CA CYS A 226 13.40 15.42 11.70
C CYS A 226 13.66 16.38 10.52
N MET A 227 14.23 17.56 10.76
CA MET A 227 14.55 18.51 9.69
C MET A 227 15.59 17.94 8.72
N ARG A 228 15.25 17.87 7.44
CA ARG A 228 16.16 17.42 6.35
C ARG A 228 16.02 18.32 5.14
N PRO A 229 17.08 18.48 4.34
CA PRO A 229 17.00 19.19 3.07
C PRO A 229 15.92 18.57 2.19
N ARG A 230 15.14 19.40 1.51
CA ARG A 230 14.16 18.92 0.51
C ARG A 230 14.93 18.18 -0.60
N PRO A 231 14.55 16.95 -0.97
CA PRO A 231 15.26 16.20 -1.99
C PRO A 231 15.10 16.89 -3.35
N ALA A 232 16.18 16.93 -4.13
CA ALA A 232 16.12 17.35 -5.52
C ALA A 232 15.40 16.29 -6.35
N VAL A 233 14.52 16.71 -7.25
CA VAL A 233 13.88 15.78 -8.19
C VAL A 233 14.94 15.33 -9.21
N PRO A 234 15.24 14.02 -9.28
CA PRO A 234 16.14 13.51 -10.31
C PRO A 234 15.55 13.72 -11.71
N ILE A 235 16.40 13.85 -12.70
CA ILE A 235 15.96 13.74 -14.09
C ILE A 235 15.63 12.26 -14.31
N GLU A 236 14.34 11.93 -14.35
CA GLU A 236 13.89 10.57 -14.69
C GLU A 236 14.00 10.36 -16.20
N GLU A 237 14.55 9.23 -16.58
CA GLU A 237 14.35 8.73 -17.94
C GLU A 237 12.85 8.40 -18.08
N ALA A 238 12.20 9.01 -19.06
CA ALA A 238 10.80 8.71 -19.35
C ALA A 238 10.67 7.22 -19.71
N VAL A 239 9.70 6.53 -19.11
CA VAL A 239 9.34 5.18 -19.57
C VAL A 239 9.06 5.26 -21.06
N PRO A 240 9.76 4.46 -21.90
CA PRO A 240 9.60 4.54 -23.34
C PRO A 240 8.13 4.40 -23.73
N THR A 241 7.56 5.42 -24.35
CA THR A 241 6.22 5.37 -24.89
C THR A 241 6.26 4.70 -26.26
N SER A 242 5.68 3.52 -26.37
CA SER A 242 5.70 2.75 -27.62
C SER A 242 4.70 3.25 -28.67
N ALA A 243 3.69 4.03 -28.29
CA ALA A 243 2.77 4.71 -29.23
C ALA A 243 1.99 5.83 -28.50
N PRO A 244 2.13 7.10 -28.86
CA PRO A 244 1.30 8.18 -28.31
C PRO A 244 -0.16 8.05 -28.80
N GLY A 245 -1.11 8.45 -27.93
CA GLY A 245 -2.54 8.50 -28.28
C GLY A 245 -3.34 7.22 -27.98
N ARG A 246 -2.79 6.30 -27.17
CA ARG A 246 -3.54 5.13 -26.70
C ARG A 246 -4.66 5.55 -25.75
N LYS A 247 -5.76 4.78 -25.77
CA LYS A 247 -6.85 4.90 -24.81
C LYS A 247 -6.78 3.77 -23.81
N ILE A 248 -6.81 4.09 -22.52
CA ILE A 248 -6.68 3.12 -21.43
C ILE A 248 -7.88 3.28 -20.51
N ALA A 249 -8.68 2.21 -20.37
CA ALA A 249 -9.78 2.18 -19.43
C ALA A 249 -9.34 1.48 -18.13
N VAL A 250 -9.65 2.09 -16.98
CA VAL A 250 -9.31 1.57 -15.66
C VAL A 250 -10.59 1.46 -14.83
N ALA A 251 -10.92 0.26 -14.35
CA ALA A 251 -12.00 0.10 -13.40
C ALA A 251 -11.59 0.73 -12.05
N ARG A 252 -12.45 1.61 -11.51
CA ARG A 252 -12.18 2.29 -10.24
C ARG A 252 -13.47 2.60 -9.50
N ASP A 253 -13.73 1.82 -8.46
CA ASP A 253 -14.84 2.00 -7.52
C ASP A 253 -14.54 1.27 -6.20
N GLU A 254 -15.55 1.07 -5.38
CA GLU A 254 -15.42 0.42 -4.08
C GLU A 254 -14.99 -1.05 -4.19
N ALA A 255 -15.31 -1.75 -5.28
CA ALA A 255 -14.92 -3.14 -5.53
C ALA A 255 -13.53 -3.25 -6.17
N PHE A 256 -13.10 -2.23 -6.94
CA PHE A 256 -11.86 -2.21 -7.73
C PHE A 256 -11.01 -0.99 -7.38
N ASN A 257 -10.24 -1.07 -6.30
CA ASN A 257 -9.56 0.11 -5.76
C ASN A 257 -8.13 -0.18 -5.25
N PHE A 258 -7.57 -1.36 -5.54
CA PHE A 258 -6.18 -1.68 -5.23
C PHE A 258 -5.29 -1.24 -6.39
N ILE A 259 -4.96 0.04 -6.38
CA ILE A 259 -4.25 0.72 -7.45
C ILE A 259 -3.10 1.51 -6.86
N TYR A 260 -1.89 1.32 -7.39
CA TYR A 260 -0.76 2.20 -7.09
C TYR A 260 -0.88 3.49 -7.90
N GLU A 261 -0.76 4.64 -7.24
CA GLU A 261 -0.80 5.94 -7.93
C GLU A 261 0.27 6.05 -9.02
N GLU A 262 1.46 5.48 -8.79
CA GLU A 262 2.54 5.47 -9.79
C GLU A 262 2.22 4.59 -11.01
N ASN A 263 1.42 3.51 -10.84
CA ASN A 263 0.91 2.74 -11.98
C ASN A 263 -0.04 3.60 -12.84
N ILE A 264 -0.92 4.37 -12.21
CA ILE A 264 -1.80 5.31 -12.95
C ILE A 264 -0.98 6.37 -13.66
N ARG A 265 0.06 6.90 -13.00
CA ARG A 265 0.97 7.85 -13.63
C ARG A 265 1.67 7.25 -14.86
N ALA A 266 2.12 6.00 -14.76
CA ALA A 266 2.72 5.29 -15.88
C ALA A 266 1.74 5.07 -17.04
N LEU A 267 0.49 4.69 -16.74
CA LEU A 267 -0.57 4.56 -17.75
C LEU A 267 -0.86 5.91 -18.41
N THR A 268 -0.95 6.98 -17.62
CA THR A 268 -1.18 8.34 -18.16
C THR A 268 -0.02 8.81 -19.06
N ALA A 269 1.21 8.39 -18.79
CA ALA A 269 2.33 8.66 -19.68
C ALA A 269 2.27 7.88 -21.00
N GLN A 270 1.52 6.77 -21.06
CA GLN A 270 1.31 5.96 -22.27
C GLN A 270 0.11 6.42 -23.11
N GLY A 271 -0.86 7.14 -22.53
CA GLY A 271 -2.04 7.58 -23.25
C GLY A 271 -3.11 8.24 -22.39
N GLU A 272 -4.29 8.38 -22.97
CA GLU A 272 -5.46 8.90 -22.26
C GLU A 272 -6.05 7.83 -21.33
N VAL A 273 -6.09 8.13 -20.04
CA VAL A 273 -6.68 7.24 -19.01
C VAL A 273 -8.10 7.69 -18.71
N SER A 274 -9.06 6.79 -18.87
CA SER A 274 -10.45 6.97 -18.46
C SER A 274 -10.80 5.99 -17.35
N PHE A 275 -11.50 6.47 -16.32
CA PHE A 275 -12.01 5.63 -15.25
C PHE A 275 -13.48 5.30 -15.46
N PHE A 276 -13.91 4.10 -15.09
CA PHE A 276 -15.30 3.69 -15.08
C PHE A 276 -15.61 2.81 -13.87
N SER A 277 -16.86 2.74 -13.49
CA SER A 277 -17.33 1.99 -12.32
C SER A 277 -18.17 0.77 -12.74
N PRO A 278 -17.63 -0.45 -12.62
CA PRO A 278 -18.45 -1.66 -12.75
C PRO A 278 -19.62 -1.73 -11.77
N LEU A 279 -19.47 -1.27 -10.53
CA LEU A 279 -20.54 -1.24 -9.54
C LEU A 279 -21.73 -0.37 -9.94
N LYS A 280 -21.51 0.69 -10.72
CA LYS A 280 -22.56 1.58 -11.22
C LYS A 280 -23.12 1.15 -12.57
N ASP A 281 -22.82 -0.06 -13.01
CA ASP A 281 -23.19 -0.61 -14.30
C ASP A 281 -22.78 0.28 -15.49
N GLU A 282 -21.63 0.95 -15.37
CA GLU A 282 -21.07 1.74 -16.46
C GLU A 282 -20.51 0.80 -17.54
N ALA A 283 -20.84 1.05 -18.82
CA ALA A 283 -20.24 0.33 -19.91
C ALA A 283 -18.75 0.64 -20.01
N LEU A 284 -17.96 -0.34 -20.47
CA LEU A 284 -16.55 -0.14 -20.76
C LEU A 284 -16.37 0.98 -21.78
N PRO A 285 -15.58 2.04 -21.49
CA PRO A 285 -15.20 3.04 -22.45
C PRO A 285 -14.38 2.44 -23.61
N GLU A 286 -14.38 3.11 -24.78
CA GLU A 286 -13.48 2.74 -25.88
C GLU A 286 -12.02 2.78 -25.42
N CYS A 287 -11.30 1.66 -25.59
CA CYS A 287 -9.92 1.55 -25.12
C CYS A 287 -9.08 0.56 -25.95
N ASP A 288 -7.75 0.76 -25.89
CA ASP A 288 -6.73 -0.16 -26.41
C ASP A 288 -6.22 -1.13 -25.32
N LEU A 289 -6.42 -0.77 -24.04
CA LEU A 289 -6.12 -1.57 -22.87
C LEU A 289 -7.19 -1.36 -21.80
N LEU A 290 -7.77 -2.45 -21.32
CA LEU A 290 -8.57 -2.48 -20.10
C LEU A 290 -7.69 -2.94 -18.93
N TYR A 291 -7.62 -2.15 -17.86
CA TYR A 291 -7.03 -2.54 -16.59
C TYR A 291 -8.12 -2.74 -15.54
N LEU A 292 -8.24 -3.97 -15.07
CA LEU A 292 -9.11 -4.38 -13.96
C LEU A 292 -8.22 -4.65 -12.74
N PRO A 293 -8.05 -3.68 -11.84
CA PRO A 293 -7.21 -3.85 -10.66
C PRO A 293 -7.86 -4.77 -9.63
N GLY A 294 -7.12 -5.08 -8.59
CA GLY A 294 -7.66 -5.77 -7.43
C GLY A 294 -8.59 -4.91 -6.59
N GLY A 295 -9.10 -5.51 -5.54
CA GLY A 295 -10.03 -4.92 -4.59
C GLY A 295 -10.76 -6.00 -3.83
N TYR A 296 -11.98 -5.67 -3.38
CA TYR A 296 -12.83 -6.59 -2.64
C TYR A 296 -14.18 -6.80 -3.33
N PRO A 297 -14.22 -7.43 -4.55
CA PRO A 297 -15.48 -7.70 -5.25
C PRO A 297 -16.42 -8.59 -4.43
N GLU A 298 -15.89 -9.44 -3.54
CA GLU A 298 -16.67 -10.31 -2.65
C GLU A 298 -17.61 -9.57 -1.69
N PHE A 299 -17.38 -8.29 -1.42
CA PHE A 299 -18.30 -7.48 -0.63
C PHE A 299 -19.45 -6.89 -1.44
N TYR A 300 -19.42 -7.01 -2.77
CA TYR A 300 -20.36 -6.37 -3.70
C TYR A 300 -20.92 -7.36 -4.72
N LEU A 301 -21.04 -8.65 -4.35
CA LEU A 301 -21.40 -9.73 -5.28
C LEU A 301 -22.77 -9.52 -5.93
N SER A 302 -23.75 -9.06 -5.17
CA SER A 302 -25.10 -8.83 -5.67
C SER A 302 -25.15 -7.67 -6.68
N GLU A 303 -24.47 -6.59 -6.37
CA GLU A 303 -24.36 -5.39 -7.21
C GLU A 303 -23.61 -5.69 -8.51
N LEU A 304 -22.47 -6.36 -8.43
CA LEU A 304 -21.68 -6.76 -9.59
C LEU A 304 -22.42 -7.77 -10.47
N ALA A 305 -23.15 -8.70 -9.87
CA ALA A 305 -23.98 -9.66 -10.61
C ALA A 305 -25.16 -8.98 -11.34
N ALA A 306 -25.71 -7.91 -10.78
CA ALA A 306 -26.76 -7.11 -11.39
C ALA A 306 -26.27 -6.15 -12.47
N ALA A 307 -24.96 -5.81 -12.47
CA ALA A 307 -24.34 -4.88 -13.41
C ALA A 307 -24.16 -5.51 -14.82
N GLU A 308 -25.25 -5.77 -15.53
CA GLU A 308 -25.26 -6.51 -16.78
C GLU A 308 -24.58 -5.75 -17.93
N ARG A 309 -24.78 -4.44 -17.99
CA ARG A 309 -24.18 -3.58 -19.04
C ARG A 309 -22.66 -3.56 -18.95
N SER A 310 -22.13 -3.43 -17.73
CA SER A 310 -20.69 -3.46 -17.48
C SER A 310 -20.11 -4.83 -17.85
N ARG A 311 -20.68 -5.92 -17.31
CA ARG A 311 -20.23 -7.28 -17.57
C ARG A 311 -20.23 -7.63 -19.05
N SER A 312 -21.34 -7.33 -19.75
CA SER A 312 -21.48 -7.66 -21.19
C SER A 312 -20.52 -6.84 -22.06
N SER A 313 -20.28 -5.56 -21.75
CA SER A 313 -19.34 -4.73 -22.50
C SER A 313 -17.88 -5.20 -22.33
N ILE A 314 -17.48 -5.62 -21.14
CA ILE A 314 -16.15 -6.20 -20.87
C ILE A 314 -16.00 -7.54 -21.62
N ALA A 315 -17.02 -8.43 -21.54
CA ALA A 315 -17.00 -9.71 -22.22
C ALA A 315 -16.90 -9.54 -23.75
N ALA A 316 -17.67 -8.60 -24.32
CA ALA A 316 -17.63 -8.30 -25.74
C ALA A 316 -16.27 -7.76 -26.19
N TYR A 317 -15.64 -6.87 -25.38
CA TYR A 317 -14.31 -6.34 -25.65
C TYR A 317 -13.25 -7.44 -25.66
N ALA A 318 -13.26 -8.32 -24.64
CA ALA A 318 -12.34 -9.45 -24.56
C ALA A 318 -12.54 -10.43 -25.75
N ALA A 319 -13.79 -10.76 -26.10
CA ALA A 319 -14.12 -11.63 -27.24
C ALA A 319 -13.69 -11.04 -28.59
N ALA A 320 -13.69 -9.70 -28.71
CA ALA A 320 -13.21 -8.99 -29.91
C ALA A 320 -11.64 -8.93 -29.96
N GLY A 321 -10.93 -9.54 -29.02
CA GLY A 321 -9.47 -9.57 -28.96
C GLY A 321 -8.84 -8.34 -28.28
N GLY A 322 -9.61 -7.58 -27.51
CA GLY A 322 -9.13 -6.46 -26.71
C GLY A 322 -8.13 -6.88 -25.66
N ARG A 323 -7.16 -6.02 -25.35
CA ARG A 323 -6.15 -6.29 -24.30
C ARG A 323 -6.74 -6.03 -22.92
N VAL A 324 -6.66 -7.04 -22.04
CA VAL A 324 -7.14 -6.95 -20.67
C VAL A 324 -6.04 -7.40 -19.72
N LEU A 325 -5.66 -6.53 -18.77
CA LEU A 325 -4.88 -6.89 -17.59
C LEU A 325 -5.82 -6.91 -16.39
N ALA A 326 -5.95 -8.08 -15.75
CA ALA A 326 -6.84 -8.26 -14.60
C ALA A 326 -6.07 -8.86 -13.41
N GLU A 327 -6.10 -8.16 -12.28
CA GLU A 327 -5.36 -8.52 -11.07
C GLU A 327 -6.33 -8.87 -9.94
N CYS A 328 -6.11 -9.99 -9.25
CA CYS A 328 -6.80 -10.39 -8.02
C CYS A 328 -8.34 -10.27 -8.15
N GLY A 329 -8.97 -9.28 -7.52
CA GLY A 329 -10.40 -9.01 -7.63
C GLY A 329 -10.87 -8.77 -9.07
N GLY A 330 -10.04 -8.11 -9.89
CA GLY A 330 -10.31 -7.93 -11.33
C GLY A 330 -10.32 -9.26 -12.09
N MET A 331 -9.42 -10.20 -11.76
CA MET A 331 -9.44 -11.55 -12.30
C MET A 331 -10.70 -12.30 -11.86
N MET A 332 -11.07 -12.21 -10.57
CA MET A 332 -12.30 -12.83 -10.05
C MET A 332 -13.55 -12.34 -10.83
N TYR A 333 -13.58 -11.06 -11.17
CA TYR A 333 -14.68 -10.47 -11.95
C TYR A 333 -14.72 -10.97 -13.40
N LEU A 334 -13.57 -11.38 -13.98
CA LEU A 334 -13.54 -11.99 -15.32
C LEU A 334 -14.00 -13.45 -15.33
N CYS A 335 -14.05 -14.15 -14.20
CA CYS A 335 -14.55 -15.51 -14.09
C CYS A 335 -16.04 -15.63 -14.47
N ARG A 336 -16.54 -16.87 -14.65
CA ARG A 336 -17.98 -17.11 -14.84
C ARG A 336 -18.80 -16.67 -13.65
N ALA A 337 -18.29 -16.91 -12.45
CA ALA A 337 -18.96 -16.56 -11.21
C ALA A 337 -17.93 -16.36 -10.07
N ILE A 338 -18.37 -15.64 -9.03
CA ILE A 338 -17.75 -15.65 -7.72
C ILE A 338 -18.69 -16.37 -6.77
N ARG A 339 -18.19 -17.36 -6.01
CA ARG A 339 -18.90 -18.01 -4.92
C ARG A 339 -18.58 -17.33 -3.60
N ASP A 340 -19.61 -17.02 -2.82
CA ASP A 340 -19.45 -16.53 -1.46
C ASP A 340 -18.96 -17.63 -0.49
N GLU A 341 -18.89 -17.31 0.79
CA GLU A 341 -18.44 -18.25 1.85
C GLU A 341 -19.40 -19.44 2.03
N GLU A 342 -20.69 -19.29 1.70
CA GLU A 342 -21.74 -20.30 1.75
C GLU A 342 -21.85 -21.11 0.45
N GLY A 343 -21.01 -20.82 -0.56
CA GLY A 343 -20.98 -21.50 -1.86
C GLY A 343 -22.03 -21.01 -2.86
N LYS A 344 -22.79 -19.95 -2.57
CA LYS A 344 -23.73 -19.34 -3.51
C LYS A 344 -22.96 -18.63 -4.62
N ALA A 345 -23.28 -18.98 -5.86
CA ALA A 345 -22.64 -18.41 -7.04
C ALA A 345 -23.33 -17.12 -7.51
N TYR A 346 -22.53 -16.12 -7.84
CA TYR A 346 -22.96 -14.85 -8.42
C TYR A 346 -22.32 -14.70 -9.80
N PRO A 347 -23.10 -14.52 -10.89
CA PRO A 347 -22.58 -14.44 -12.24
C PRO A 347 -21.71 -13.20 -12.43
N MET A 348 -20.56 -13.39 -13.11
CA MET A 348 -19.60 -12.33 -13.45
C MET A 348 -19.44 -12.20 -14.96
N CYS A 349 -18.33 -11.68 -15.48
CA CYS A 349 -18.16 -11.40 -16.90
C CYS A 349 -18.14 -12.66 -17.79
N GLY A 350 -17.73 -13.82 -17.27
CA GLY A 350 -17.65 -15.07 -18.03
C GLY A 350 -16.59 -15.06 -19.13
N VAL A 351 -15.56 -14.24 -18.99
CA VAL A 351 -14.40 -14.21 -19.90
C VAL A 351 -13.51 -15.42 -19.67
N LEU A 352 -13.27 -15.79 -18.41
CA LEU A 352 -12.55 -17.00 -18.02
C LEU A 352 -13.54 -18.11 -17.68
N ASP A 353 -13.24 -19.35 -18.07
CA ASP A 353 -14.12 -20.53 -17.83
C ASP A 353 -14.06 -21.06 -16.39
N GLN A 354 -13.36 -20.38 -15.52
CA GLN A 354 -13.18 -20.68 -14.11
C GLN A 354 -14.19 -19.96 -13.24
N GLU A 355 -14.26 -20.36 -11.98
CA GLU A 355 -14.99 -19.66 -10.92
C GLU A 355 -14.03 -19.25 -9.81
N ALA A 356 -14.23 -18.07 -9.23
CA ALA A 356 -13.57 -17.69 -8.00
C ALA A 356 -14.43 -18.13 -6.80
N THR A 357 -13.80 -18.58 -5.71
CA THR A 357 -14.54 -19.00 -4.52
C THR A 357 -13.92 -18.43 -3.24
N MET A 358 -14.83 -18.03 -2.31
CA MET A 358 -14.50 -17.66 -0.95
C MET A 358 -14.67 -18.84 0.04
N GLU A 359 -15.09 -20.01 -0.43
CA GLU A 359 -15.22 -21.20 0.42
C GLU A 359 -13.84 -21.63 0.94
N GLY A 360 -13.74 -21.88 2.23
CA GLY A 360 -12.49 -22.33 2.86
C GLY A 360 -11.35 -21.30 2.78
N MET A 361 -11.68 -20.03 2.88
CA MET A 361 -10.75 -18.91 2.80
C MET A 361 -9.44 -19.13 3.54
N ARG A 362 -8.33 -18.86 2.87
CA ARG A 362 -6.99 -18.86 3.47
C ARG A 362 -6.21 -17.67 2.95
N LEU A 363 -5.67 -16.90 3.88
CA LEU A 363 -4.81 -15.78 3.49
C LEU A 363 -3.58 -16.29 2.73
N ARG A 364 -3.42 -15.78 1.52
CA ARG A 364 -2.20 -15.92 0.71
C ARG A 364 -1.61 -14.53 0.51
N LEU A 365 -0.37 -14.38 0.89
CA LEU A 365 0.35 -13.12 0.78
C LEU A 365 1.82 -13.36 0.45
N GLY A 366 2.44 -12.38 -0.15
CA GLY A 366 3.88 -12.36 -0.37
C GLY A 366 4.26 -11.71 -1.69
N TYR A 367 5.52 -11.35 -1.78
CA TYR A 367 6.08 -10.79 -3.00
C TYR A 367 6.18 -11.84 -4.12
N ARG A 368 6.01 -11.36 -5.35
CA ARG A 368 6.09 -12.18 -6.56
C ARG A 368 6.97 -11.51 -7.62
N LYS A 369 7.74 -12.35 -8.30
CA LYS A 369 8.43 -12.01 -9.55
C LYS A 369 7.73 -12.78 -10.66
N LEU A 370 7.22 -12.08 -11.64
CA LEU A 370 6.64 -12.66 -12.85
C LEU A 370 7.65 -12.54 -13.99
N ARG A 371 8.12 -13.66 -14.52
CA ARG A 371 8.91 -13.70 -15.74
C ARG A 371 8.03 -14.04 -16.93
N LEU A 372 7.88 -13.10 -17.84
CA LEU A 372 7.02 -13.21 -19.02
C LEU A 372 7.67 -12.50 -20.20
N GLY A 373 7.71 -13.15 -21.37
CA GLY A 373 8.27 -12.55 -22.59
C GLY A 373 9.74 -12.09 -22.46
N GLY A 374 10.54 -12.79 -21.64
CA GLY A 374 11.95 -12.43 -21.38
C GLY A 374 12.14 -11.23 -20.45
N ARG A 375 11.08 -10.73 -19.83
CA ARG A 375 11.09 -9.62 -18.86
C ARG A 375 10.72 -10.12 -17.47
N GLU A 376 11.19 -9.43 -16.43
CA GLU A 376 10.77 -9.65 -15.05
C GLU A 376 9.92 -8.48 -14.56
N TYR A 377 8.71 -8.78 -14.11
CA TYR A 377 7.82 -7.85 -13.44
C TYR A 377 7.76 -8.23 -11.96
N ARG A 378 7.58 -7.25 -11.10
CA ARG A 378 7.49 -7.45 -9.67
C ARG A 378 6.15 -6.98 -9.14
N GLY A 379 5.68 -7.64 -8.11
CA GLY A 379 4.41 -7.34 -7.49
C GLY A 379 4.25 -8.12 -6.20
N HIS A 380 3.03 -8.18 -5.72
CA HIS A 380 2.70 -8.95 -4.53
C HIS A 380 1.33 -9.60 -4.65
N GLU A 381 1.06 -10.55 -3.79
CA GLU A 381 -0.25 -11.15 -3.58
C GLU A 381 -0.78 -10.83 -2.21
N PHE A 382 -2.07 -10.59 -2.15
CA PHE A 382 -2.84 -10.49 -0.92
C PHE A 382 -4.29 -10.85 -1.21
N HIS A 383 -4.68 -12.12 -0.97
CA HIS A 383 -6.05 -12.59 -1.22
C HIS A 383 -6.43 -13.74 -0.30
N TYR A 384 -7.73 -13.96 -0.16
CA TYR A 384 -8.33 -15.07 0.59
C TYR A 384 -9.01 -16.09 -0.32
N SER A 385 -9.41 -15.67 -1.51
CA SER A 385 -10.12 -16.47 -2.51
C SER A 385 -9.22 -17.52 -3.17
N SER A 386 -9.85 -18.45 -3.87
CA SER A 386 -9.21 -19.43 -4.75
C SER A 386 -9.93 -19.50 -6.09
N ILE A 387 -9.23 -19.95 -7.14
CA ILE A 387 -9.81 -20.23 -8.45
C ILE A 387 -10.09 -21.72 -8.58
N VAL A 388 -11.25 -22.09 -9.09
CA VAL A 388 -11.69 -23.47 -9.22
C VAL A 388 -12.35 -23.67 -10.62
N PRO A 389 -11.97 -24.73 -11.34
CA PRO A 389 -10.74 -25.48 -11.22
C PRO A 389 -9.51 -24.64 -11.60
N GLN A 390 -8.34 -24.99 -11.10
CA GLN A 390 -7.11 -24.25 -11.43
C GLN A 390 -6.65 -24.42 -12.88
N GLU A 391 -6.96 -25.55 -13.50
CA GLU A 391 -6.36 -26.00 -14.76
C GLU A 391 -7.43 -26.33 -15.83
N VAL A 392 -8.41 -25.50 -16.04
CA VAL A 392 -9.41 -25.79 -17.10
C VAL A 392 -9.50 -24.68 -18.12
N GLY A 393 -9.14 -25.00 -19.36
CA GLY A 393 -9.42 -24.21 -20.53
C GLY A 393 -8.57 -22.97 -20.77
N GLU A 394 -7.78 -22.56 -19.78
CA GLU A 394 -6.93 -21.38 -19.88
C GLU A 394 -5.45 -21.77 -19.98
N GLU A 395 -4.73 -21.12 -20.88
CA GLU A 395 -3.28 -21.23 -20.97
C GLU A 395 -2.64 -20.55 -19.76
N THR A 396 -1.75 -21.24 -19.06
CA THR A 396 -0.90 -20.62 -18.03
C THR A 396 0.39 -20.12 -18.68
N VAL A 397 0.74 -18.87 -18.42
CA VAL A 397 1.90 -18.23 -19.05
C VAL A 397 2.85 -17.64 -18.00
N GLY A 398 4.13 -17.57 -18.40
CA GLY A 398 5.16 -17.01 -17.53
C GLY A 398 5.52 -17.94 -16.38
N GLU A 399 6.53 -17.54 -15.62
CA GLU A 399 6.99 -18.21 -14.41
C GLU A 399 6.80 -17.23 -13.23
N GLN A 400 6.12 -17.68 -12.19
CA GLN A 400 5.98 -16.89 -10.96
C GLN A 400 6.92 -17.43 -9.88
N LEU A 401 7.70 -16.54 -9.28
CA LEU A 401 8.65 -16.86 -8.23
C LEU A 401 8.33 -16.03 -6.96
N THR A 402 8.69 -16.59 -5.82
CA THR A 402 8.71 -15.87 -4.55
C THR A 402 9.86 -14.85 -4.52
N ALA A 403 9.92 -14.03 -3.46
CA ALA A 403 11.06 -13.13 -3.22
C ALA A 403 12.41 -13.87 -3.09
N ARG A 404 12.39 -15.18 -2.81
CA ARG A 404 13.58 -16.03 -2.66
C ARG A 404 13.90 -16.87 -3.89
N ASP A 405 13.30 -16.53 -5.04
CA ASP A 405 13.46 -17.27 -6.30
C ASP A 405 12.95 -18.73 -6.27
N GLU A 406 12.05 -19.05 -5.35
CA GLU A 406 11.36 -20.33 -5.33
C GLU A 406 10.10 -20.24 -6.20
N VAL A 407 9.72 -21.31 -6.90
CA VAL A 407 8.51 -21.36 -7.72
C VAL A 407 7.29 -21.12 -6.83
N ALA A 408 6.49 -20.10 -7.19
CA ALA A 408 5.24 -19.81 -6.50
C ALA A 408 4.10 -20.64 -7.10
N PRO A 409 3.12 -21.09 -6.27
CA PRO A 409 1.98 -21.86 -6.78
C PRO A 409 0.95 -21.00 -7.52
N THR A 410 1.18 -19.69 -7.60
CA THR A 410 0.31 -18.74 -8.26
C THR A 410 0.45 -18.83 -9.76
N LEU A 411 -0.67 -18.81 -10.47
CA LEU A 411 -0.72 -18.89 -11.93
C LEU A 411 -1.09 -17.55 -12.53
N LEU A 412 -0.55 -17.27 -13.70
CA LEU A 412 -1.03 -16.22 -14.60
C LEU A 412 -1.72 -16.91 -15.77
N TYR A 413 -2.99 -16.61 -15.93
CA TYR A 413 -3.84 -17.16 -17.01
C TYR A 413 -3.80 -16.26 -18.22
N ARG A 414 -3.79 -16.86 -19.40
CA ARG A 414 -3.91 -16.18 -20.70
C ARG A 414 -5.07 -16.76 -21.50
N ARG A 415 -5.95 -15.87 -21.98
CA ARG A 415 -6.97 -16.20 -22.97
C ARG A 415 -6.93 -15.16 -24.08
N GLY A 416 -6.28 -15.49 -25.21
CA GLY A 416 -6.00 -14.50 -26.24
C GLY A 416 -5.19 -13.32 -25.71
N ASN A 417 -5.77 -12.12 -25.75
CA ASN A 417 -5.15 -10.89 -25.22
C ASN A 417 -5.61 -10.55 -23.80
N VAL A 418 -6.17 -11.50 -23.06
CA VAL A 418 -6.52 -11.35 -21.64
C VAL A 418 -5.42 -11.98 -20.81
N LEU A 419 -4.85 -11.22 -19.89
CA LEU A 419 -3.93 -11.69 -18.84
C LEU A 419 -4.60 -11.48 -17.49
N ALA A 420 -4.70 -12.55 -16.71
CA ALA A 420 -5.39 -12.52 -15.43
C ALA A 420 -4.67 -13.36 -14.37
N GLY A 421 -4.47 -12.82 -13.16
CA GLY A 421 -3.81 -13.52 -12.07
C GLY A 421 -4.04 -12.85 -10.73
N TYR A 422 -3.55 -13.48 -9.65
CA TYR A 422 -3.66 -12.91 -8.31
C TYR A 422 -2.61 -11.84 -8.01
N THR A 423 -1.52 -11.82 -8.77
CA THR A 423 -0.41 -10.89 -8.51
C THR A 423 -0.78 -9.47 -8.91
N HIS A 424 -0.67 -8.54 -7.96
CA HIS A 424 -0.75 -7.12 -8.20
C HIS A 424 0.62 -6.62 -8.67
N LEU A 425 0.73 -6.23 -9.93
CA LEU A 425 1.99 -5.82 -10.53
C LEU A 425 2.28 -4.34 -10.30
N TYR A 426 3.54 -4.05 -10.04
CA TYR A 426 4.06 -2.71 -10.11
C TYR A 426 4.75 -2.52 -11.47
N PHE A 427 4.19 -1.67 -12.32
CA PHE A 427 4.71 -1.47 -13.67
C PHE A 427 5.10 -0.01 -13.98
N ALA A 428 5.24 0.83 -12.95
CA ALA A 428 5.59 2.24 -13.16
C ALA A 428 7.00 2.47 -13.74
N GLU A 429 7.87 1.45 -13.73
CA GLU A 429 9.19 1.47 -14.38
C GLU A 429 9.21 0.73 -15.71
N GLN A 430 8.06 0.24 -16.20
CA GLN A 430 7.98 -0.59 -17.41
C GLN A 430 6.74 -0.23 -18.25
N ASP A 431 6.77 -0.55 -19.55
CA ASP A 431 5.59 -0.42 -20.41
C ASP A 431 4.61 -1.56 -20.12
N PRO A 432 3.40 -1.29 -19.58
CA PRO A 432 2.40 -2.32 -19.31
C PRO A 432 1.91 -3.04 -20.58
N PHE A 433 2.00 -2.41 -21.75
CA PHE A 433 1.66 -3.06 -23.01
C PHE A 433 2.63 -4.16 -23.42
N ALA A 434 3.85 -4.13 -22.89
CA ALA A 434 4.85 -5.18 -23.11
C ALA A 434 4.48 -6.53 -22.48
N LEU A 435 3.49 -6.56 -21.58
CA LEU A 435 2.91 -7.82 -21.07
C LEU A 435 2.22 -8.64 -22.15
N PHE A 436 1.79 -8.01 -23.24
CA PHE A 436 1.04 -8.62 -24.34
C PHE A 436 1.88 -8.94 -25.59
N SER A 437 3.20 -8.66 -25.53
CA SER A 437 4.13 -8.90 -26.65
C SER A 437 4.72 -10.32 -26.62
#